data_01364f624ae6e9f1ff3ee7bfa9b4c845
#
_entry.id   01364f624ae6e9f1ff3ee7bfa9b4c845
#
_cell.length_a   1.000
_cell.length_b   1.000
_cell.length_c   1.000
_cell.angle_alpha   90.00
_cell.angle_beta   90.00
_cell.angle_gamma   90.00
#
_symmetry.space_group_name_H-M   'P 1'
#
loop_
_entity.id
_entity.type
_entity.pdbx_description
1 polymer ?
#
loop_
_entity_poly.entity_id
_entity_poly.type
_entity_poly.pdbx_seq_one_letter_code
_entity_poly.pdbx_strand_id
1 'polypeptide(L)'
;MKKQIKVTLIVIVAAIIAAAIIWYVMYLRGKEQDLLTPVGTRAEFIGDTDKYPTMLTAKGTQILNADGEQVVLKGVMVPESRSLYEEKKFNEDFYKDVFAKGGNAIRVPISPVEYKNDDYYMWRYLDRIVTWAGENDNYVILDWDYTGNPIDGSGDEMPDLDENPLDYSAEFWKNIADYFKNTPNVIFEIYNEPVGMSDSEWKRCAESLIGVIRDAGAKQLIIVGSPDYCYDPVSYTHLRA
;
A
#
# COMPACT_ATOMS: atom_id res chain seq x y z
N MET A 1 -2.09 28.29 58.82
CA MET A 1 -3.19 28.22 57.85
C MET A 1 -2.75 28.52 56.41
N LYS A 2 -2.23 29.71 56.05
CA LYS A 2 -1.84 30.07 54.66
C LYS A 2 -0.75 29.15 54.03
N LYS A 3 0.19 28.61 54.81
CA LYS A 3 1.27 27.71 54.34
C LYS A 3 0.74 26.31 53.98
N GLN A 4 -0.19 25.79 54.76
CA GLN A 4 -0.84 24.50 54.50
C GLN A 4 -1.71 24.54 53.26
N ILE A 5 -2.48 25.62 53.03
CA ILE A 5 -3.30 25.80 51.84
C ILE A 5 -2.44 25.84 50.57
N LYS A 6 -1.27 26.51 50.59
CA LYS A 6 -0.33 26.51 49.46
C LYS A 6 0.22 25.11 49.13
N VAL A 7 0.58 24.34 50.17
CA VAL A 7 1.09 22.98 49.99
C VAL A 7 0.01 22.06 49.40
N THR A 8 -1.21 22.15 49.93
CA THR A 8 -2.35 21.37 49.38
C THR A 8 -2.64 21.74 47.96
N LEU A 9 -2.61 23.01 47.56
CA LEU A 9 -2.83 23.46 46.21
C LEU A 9 -1.76 22.92 45.24
N ILE A 10 -0.48 22.94 45.66
CA ILE A 10 0.63 22.38 44.83
C ILE A 10 0.45 20.88 44.63
N VAL A 11 0.05 20.12 45.64
CA VAL A 11 -0.19 18.68 45.53
C VAL A 11 -1.36 18.39 44.61
N ILE A 12 -2.45 19.16 44.66
CA ILE A 12 -3.59 19.00 43.76
C ILE A 12 -3.18 19.29 42.29
N VAL A 13 -2.45 20.38 42.07
CA VAL A 13 -1.97 20.73 40.71
C VAL A 13 -1.03 19.64 40.17
N ALA A 14 -0.10 19.13 40.98
CA ALA A 14 0.79 18.05 40.60
C ALA A 14 0.02 16.75 40.24
N ALA A 15 -1.04 16.43 41.03
CA ALA A 15 -1.89 15.26 40.75
C ALA A 15 -2.68 15.41 39.40
N ILE A 16 -3.18 16.60 39.11
CA ILE A 16 -3.87 16.88 37.84
C ILE A 16 -2.92 16.76 36.66
N ILE A 17 -1.70 17.30 36.76
CA ILE A 17 -0.68 17.19 35.71
C ILE A 17 -0.30 15.71 35.50
N ALA A 18 -0.08 14.94 36.54
CA ALA A 18 0.22 13.52 36.46
C ALA A 18 -0.92 12.73 35.78
N ALA A 19 -2.17 13.01 36.15
CA ALA A 19 -3.35 12.40 35.54
C ALA A 19 -3.46 12.73 34.02
N ALA A 20 -3.20 14.00 33.67
CA ALA A 20 -3.19 14.43 32.25
C ALA A 20 -2.07 13.74 31.43
N ILE A 21 -0.88 13.59 32.02
CA ILE A 21 0.24 12.86 31.39
C ILE A 21 -0.13 11.37 31.22
N ILE A 22 -0.68 10.73 32.24
CA ILE A 22 -1.11 9.32 32.16
C ILE A 22 -2.18 9.16 31.09
N TRP A 23 -3.19 10.04 31.08
CA TRP A 23 -4.23 10.01 30.04
C TRP A 23 -3.65 10.19 28.63
N TYR A 24 -2.72 11.13 28.45
CA TYR A 24 -2.07 11.37 27.18
C TYR A 24 -1.22 10.17 26.70
N VAL A 25 -0.48 9.53 27.63
CA VAL A 25 0.27 8.30 27.34
C VAL A 25 -0.67 7.14 26.98
N MET A 26 -1.78 7.00 27.69
CA MET A 26 -2.80 5.99 27.36
C MET A 26 -3.46 6.26 26.00
N TYR A 27 -3.73 7.53 25.70
CA TYR A 27 -4.26 7.94 24.39
C TYR A 27 -3.29 7.62 23.24
N LEU A 28 -1.99 7.91 23.43
CA LEU A 28 -0.96 7.57 22.43
C LEU A 28 -0.81 6.06 22.26
N ARG A 29 -0.83 5.28 23.34
CA ARG A 29 -0.79 3.82 23.30
C ARG A 29 -2.04 3.24 22.63
N GLY A 30 -3.21 3.81 22.88
CA GLY A 30 -4.44 3.42 22.19
C GLY A 30 -4.33 3.62 20.68
N LYS A 31 -3.81 4.77 20.23
CA LYS A 31 -3.56 5.01 18.80
C LYS A 31 -2.54 4.04 18.16
N GLU A 32 -1.49 3.68 18.90
CA GLU A 32 -0.51 2.70 18.45
C GLU A 32 -1.11 1.29 18.37
N GLN A 33 -1.99 0.94 19.29
CA GLN A 33 -2.70 -0.34 19.30
C GLN A 33 -3.78 -0.43 18.21
N ASP A 34 -4.44 0.69 17.88
CA ASP A 34 -5.34 0.78 16.72
C ASP A 34 -4.63 0.52 15.38
N LEU A 35 -3.33 0.86 15.29
CA LEU A 35 -2.50 0.53 14.12
C LEU A 35 -2.16 -0.97 14.03
N LEU A 36 -2.26 -1.72 15.11
CA LEU A 36 -1.97 -3.15 15.19
C LEU A 36 -3.21 -4.03 15.05
N THR A 37 -4.41 -3.45 15.15
CA THR A 37 -5.64 -4.23 15.10
C THR A 37 -6.07 -4.41 13.64
N PRO A 38 -6.20 -5.66 13.15
CA PRO A 38 -6.74 -5.93 11.82
C PRO A 38 -8.13 -5.29 11.66
N VAL A 39 -8.34 -4.53 10.59
CA VAL A 39 -9.64 -3.93 10.24
C VAL A 39 -10.52 -4.94 9.50
N GLY A 40 -10.59 -6.18 10.01
CA GLY A 40 -11.39 -7.24 9.39
C GLY A 40 -10.85 -7.73 8.05
N THR A 41 -11.69 -8.41 7.28
CA THR A 41 -11.39 -8.84 5.92
C THR A 41 -11.99 -7.82 4.95
N ARG A 42 -11.17 -7.12 4.16
CA ARG A 42 -11.68 -6.19 3.14
C ARG A 42 -12.34 -6.86 1.94
N ALA A 43 -12.38 -8.18 1.89
CA ALA A 43 -13.04 -8.91 0.80
C ALA A 43 -14.50 -8.45 0.59
N GLU A 44 -15.18 -8.02 1.66
CA GLU A 44 -16.40 -7.24 1.55
C GLU A 44 -16.03 -5.75 1.61
N PHE A 45 -16.06 -5.06 0.47
CA PHE A 45 -15.81 -3.63 0.46
C PHE A 45 -16.84 -2.92 1.36
N ILE A 46 -16.33 -2.28 2.43
CA ILE A 46 -17.15 -1.60 3.45
C ILE A 46 -17.04 -0.06 3.38
N GLY A 47 -16.29 0.46 2.40
CA GLY A 47 -16.12 1.90 2.21
C GLY A 47 -17.40 2.58 1.71
N ASP A 48 -17.44 3.90 1.86
CA ASP A 48 -18.49 4.76 1.33
C ASP A 48 -18.33 4.86 -0.20
N THR A 49 -19.20 4.16 -0.94
CA THR A 49 -19.13 4.08 -2.40
C THR A 49 -19.28 5.44 -3.09
N ASP A 50 -19.90 6.42 -2.42
CA ASP A 50 -20.09 7.77 -2.98
C ASP A 50 -18.80 8.60 -2.94
N LYS A 51 -17.82 8.20 -2.15
CA LYS A 51 -16.53 8.89 -2.01
C LYS A 51 -15.39 8.22 -2.77
N TYR A 52 -15.49 6.92 -2.99
CA TYR A 52 -14.42 6.16 -3.66
C TYR A 52 -14.55 6.29 -5.16
N PRO A 53 -13.44 6.47 -5.90
CA PRO A 53 -13.49 6.38 -7.34
C PRO A 53 -13.87 4.96 -7.77
N THR A 54 -14.53 4.83 -8.92
CA THR A 54 -15.01 3.54 -9.42
C THR A 54 -13.85 2.67 -9.91
N MET A 55 -14.03 1.35 -9.89
CA MET A 55 -13.02 0.43 -10.40
C MET A 55 -12.74 0.69 -11.88
N LEU A 56 -11.45 0.76 -12.20
CA LEU A 56 -10.97 1.02 -13.55
C LEU A 56 -10.91 -0.25 -14.38
N THR A 57 -11.14 -0.09 -15.69
CA THR A 57 -10.97 -1.16 -16.68
C THR A 57 -10.10 -0.67 -17.84
N ALA A 58 -9.37 -1.60 -18.49
CA ALA A 58 -8.62 -1.31 -19.70
C ALA A 58 -9.44 -1.72 -20.96
N LYS A 59 -9.51 -0.83 -21.95
CA LYS A 59 -10.11 -1.10 -23.25
C LYS A 59 -9.22 -0.56 -24.37
N GLY A 60 -8.52 -1.43 -25.02
CA GLY A 60 -7.48 -1.04 -25.99
C GLY A 60 -6.38 -0.26 -25.30
N THR A 61 -6.17 0.99 -25.70
CA THR A 61 -5.17 1.90 -25.13
C THR A 61 -5.74 2.87 -24.08
N GLN A 62 -7.00 2.68 -23.69
CA GLN A 62 -7.68 3.57 -22.75
C GLN A 62 -7.94 2.88 -21.43
N ILE A 63 -7.81 3.65 -20.34
CA ILE A 63 -8.31 3.30 -19.02
C ILE A 63 -9.66 3.99 -18.85
N LEU A 64 -10.69 3.24 -18.46
CA LEU A 64 -12.05 3.72 -18.32
C LEU A 64 -12.56 3.50 -16.90
N ASN A 65 -13.38 4.44 -16.41
CA ASN A 65 -14.17 4.28 -15.18
C ASN A 65 -15.45 3.44 -15.44
N ALA A 66 -16.27 3.24 -14.42
CA ALA A 66 -17.50 2.44 -14.55
C ALA A 66 -18.54 3.08 -15.49
N ASP A 67 -18.50 4.40 -15.69
CA ASP A 67 -19.40 5.14 -16.60
C ASP A 67 -18.90 5.07 -18.06
N GLY A 68 -17.74 4.44 -18.30
CA GLY A 68 -17.11 4.33 -19.62
C GLY A 68 -16.35 5.59 -20.03
N GLU A 69 -16.07 6.50 -19.13
CA GLU A 69 -15.29 7.70 -19.37
C GLU A 69 -13.79 7.41 -19.24
N GLN A 70 -13.00 8.05 -20.08
CA GLN A 70 -11.55 7.90 -20.03
C GLN A 70 -10.96 8.57 -18.80
N VAL A 71 -10.17 7.81 -18.04
CA VAL A 71 -9.39 8.28 -16.89
C VAL A 71 -7.92 8.36 -17.25
N VAL A 72 -7.30 9.48 -16.89
CA VAL A 72 -5.84 9.65 -16.94
C VAL A 72 -5.33 9.71 -15.50
N LEU A 73 -4.55 8.71 -15.11
CA LEU A 73 -3.92 8.68 -13.79
C LEU A 73 -2.79 9.72 -13.73
N LYS A 74 -2.87 10.60 -12.75
CA LYS A 74 -1.87 11.64 -12.46
C LYS A 74 -1.52 11.56 -10.99
N GLY A 75 -0.27 11.36 -10.66
CA GLY A 75 0.10 11.18 -9.28
C GLY A 75 1.58 11.18 -9.03
N VAL A 76 1.93 10.77 -7.84
CA VAL A 76 3.30 10.67 -7.36
C VAL A 76 3.51 9.35 -6.63
N MET A 77 4.74 8.87 -6.61
CA MET A 77 5.16 7.84 -5.68
C MET A 77 5.35 8.48 -4.30
N VAL A 78 4.78 7.88 -3.28
CA VAL A 78 5.02 8.25 -1.88
C VAL A 78 6.21 7.48 -1.32
N PRO A 79 6.88 7.97 -0.27
CA PRO A 79 7.89 7.18 0.43
C PRO A 79 7.32 5.86 0.98
N GLU A 80 8.19 4.87 1.13
CA GLU A 80 7.83 3.58 1.73
C GLU A 80 7.18 3.77 3.12
N SER A 81 6.16 2.96 3.41
CA SER A 81 5.26 3.18 4.56
C SER A 81 5.95 3.03 5.90
N ARG A 82 6.89 2.09 6.05
CA ARG A 82 7.67 1.90 7.26
C ARG A 82 8.58 3.11 7.53
N SER A 83 9.22 3.65 6.49
CA SER A 83 10.03 4.86 6.59
C SER A 83 9.20 6.06 7.06
N LEU A 84 8.00 6.24 6.51
CA LEU A 84 7.08 7.29 6.99
C LEU A 84 6.66 7.08 8.46
N TYR A 85 6.44 5.83 8.85
CA TYR A 85 6.10 5.51 10.24
C TYR A 85 7.25 5.85 11.21
N GLU A 86 8.47 5.49 10.89
CA GLU A 86 9.65 5.79 11.70
C GLU A 86 9.91 7.29 11.80
N GLU A 87 9.66 8.04 10.74
CA GLU A 87 9.72 9.50 10.72
C GLU A 87 8.50 10.18 11.39
N LYS A 88 7.54 9.41 11.91
CA LYS A 88 6.28 9.91 12.51
C LYS A 88 5.41 10.72 11.54
N LYS A 89 5.56 10.43 10.24
CA LYS A 89 4.80 11.05 9.15
C LYS A 89 3.70 10.15 8.60
N PHE A 90 3.63 8.89 9.00
CA PHE A 90 2.58 7.97 8.59
C PHE A 90 1.27 8.32 9.31
N ASN A 91 0.48 9.19 8.72
CA ASN A 91 -0.82 9.65 9.21
C ASN A 91 -1.68 10.17 8.07
N GLU A 92 -2.97 10.31 8.30
CA GLU A 92 -3.94 10.75 7.30
C GLU A 92 -3.64 12.16 6.75
N ASP A 93 -3.13 13.07 7.59
CA ASP A 93 -2.83 14.45 7.19
C ASP A 93 -1.74 14.51 6.13
N PHE A 94 -0.69 13.67 6.25
CA PHE A 94 0.33 13.54 5.21
C PHE A 94 -0.27 13.18 3.84
N TYR A 95 -1.15 12.18 3.81
CA TYR A 95 -1.78 11.73 2.56
C TYR A 95 -2.77 12.77 2.02
N LYS A 96 -3.53 13.45 2.87
CA LYS A 96 -4.39 14.59 2.46
C LYS A 96 -3.58 15.72 1.81
N ASP A 97 -2.41 16.03 2.37
CA ASP A 97 -1.51 17.04 1.78
C ASP A 97 -0.99 16.61 0.41
N VAL A 98 -0.74 15.30 0.20
CA VAL A 98 -0.35 14.76 -1.11
C VAL A 98 -1.52 14.88 -2.09
N PHE A 99 -2.73 14.45 -1.71
CA PHE A 99 -3.92 14.51 -2.57
C PHE A 99 -4.29 15.96 -2.94
N ALA A 100 -4.13 16.91 -2.02
CA ALA A 100 -4.37 18.33 -2.27
C ALA A 100 -3.48 18.95 -3.34
N LYS A 101 -2.42 18.27 -3.81
CA LYS A 101 -1.58 18.72 -4.93
C LYS A 101 -2.24 18.53 -6.30
N GLY A 102 -3.41 17.91 -6.38
CA GLY A 102 -4.22 17.82 -7.60
C GLY A 102 -3.96 16.58 -8.46
N GLY A 103 -3.33 15.56 -7.89
CA GLY A 103 -3.32 14.21 -8.47
C GLY A 103 -4.63 13.46 -8.22
N ASN A 104 -4.80 12.31 -8.87
CA ASN A 104 -5.90 11.37 -8.63
C ASN A 104 -5.38 9.95 -8.34
N ALA A 105 -4.07 9.78 -8.16
CA ALA A 105 -3.44 8.51 -7.83
C ALA A 105 -2.18 8.71 -7.01
N ILE A 106 -1.87 7.72 -6.18
CA ILE A 106 -0.56 7.56 -5.54
C ILE A 106 0.00 6.18 -5.83
N ARG A 107 1.31 6.06 -6.00
CA ARG A 107 2.04 4.79 -6.04
C ARG A 107 2.67 4.54 -4.68
N VAL A 108 2.37 3.40 -4.10
CA VAL A 108 2.82 2.99 -2.77
C VAL A 108 3.80 1.84 -2.94
N PRO A 109 5.11 2.07 -2.77
CA PRO A 109 6.09 0.99 -2.81
C PRO A 109 5.95 0.12 -1.56
N ILE A 110 5.96 -1.20 -1.76
CA ILE A 110 5.88 -2.20 -0.72
C ILE A 110 7.18 -2.99 -0.73
N SER A 111 8.08 -2.65 0.19
CA SER A 111 9.34 -3.38 0.34
C SER A 111 9.09 -4.83 0.73
N PRO A 112 9.59 -5.81 -0.04
CA PRO A 112 9.49 -7.23 0.30
C PRO A 112 10.07 -7.55 1.68
N VAL A 113 11.18 -6.92 2.05
CA VAL A 113 11.82 -7.09 3.36
C VAL A 113 10.93 -6.57 4.49
N GLU A 114 10.36 -5.38 4.33
CA GLU A 114 9.50 -4.80 5.34
C GLU A 114 8.18 -5.56 5.48
N TYR A 115 7.62 -6.04 4.37
CA TYR A 115 6.43 -6.89 4.38
C TYR A 115 6.70 -8.22 5.10
N LYS A 116 7.87 -8.86 4.87
CA LYS A 116 8.29 -10.09 5.55
C LYS A 116 8.44 -9.92 7.06
N ASN A 117 8.97 -8.78 7.48
CA ASN A 117 9.30 -8.52 8.88
C ASN A 117 8.12 -7.98 9.71
N ASP A 118 6.96 -7.76 9.10
CA ASP A 118 5.77 -7.23 9.78
C ASP A 118 4.50 -7.99 9.40
N ASP A 119 4.09 -8.97 10.21
CA ASP A 119 2.86 -9.75 10.03
C ASP A 119 1.60 -8.88 9.91
N TYR A 120 1.68 -7.63 10.33
CA TYR A 120 0.57 -6.68 10.29
C TYR A 120 0.71 -5.62 9.20
N TYR A 121 1.72 -5.73 8.31
CA TYR A 121 2.04 -4.71 7.30
C TYR A 121 0.82 -4.31 6.47
N MET A 122 0.05 -5.28 5.96
CA MET A 122 -1.15 -5.05 5.17
C MET A 122 -2.18 -4.19 5.93
N TRP A 123 -2.50 -4.53 7.18
CA TRP A 123 -3.49 -3.80 7.97
C TRP A 123 -2.96 -2.50 8.54
N ARG A 124 -1.69 -2.49 8.93
CA ARG A 124 -1.04 -1.31 9.53
C ARG A 124 -0.88 -0.19 8.53
N TYR A 125 -0.49 -0.51 7.31
CA TYR A 125 -0.15 0.46 6.29
C TYR A 125 -1.12 0.45 5.11
N LEU A 126 -1.22 -0.65 4.37
CA LEU A 126 -1.91 -0.67 3.08
C LEU A 126 -3.40 -0.40 3.22
N ASP A 127 -4.05 -1.03 4.20
CA ASP A 127 -5.50 -0.85 4.43
C ASP A 127 -5.84 0.61 4.74
N ARG A 128 -5.02 1.28 5.54
CA ARG A 128 -5.21 2.69 5.89
C ARG A 128 -4.99 3.62 4.72
N ILE A 129 -3.89 3.42 3.97
CA ILE A 129 -3.59 4.24 2.79
C ILE A 129 -4.71 4.12 1.77
N VAL A 130 -5.16 2.90 1.49
CA VAL A 130 -6.25 2.63 0.55
C VAL A 130 -7.56 3.29 1.02
N THR A 131 -7.83 3.28 2.33
CA THR A 131 -8.99 3.96 2.92
C THR A 131 -8.87 5.47 2.76
N TRP A 132 -7.78 6.08 3.22
CA TRP A 132 -7.58 7.52 3.12
C TRP A 132 -7.61 8.03 1.68
N ALA A 133 -7.02 7.27 0.75
CA ALA A 133 -7.06 7.61 -0.67
C ALA A 133 -8.48 7.54 -1.23
N GLY A 134 -9.22 6.46 -0.96
CA GLY A 134 -10.58 6.30 -1.44
C GLY A 134 -11.54 7.37 -0.92
N GLU A 135 -11.44 7.72 0.35
CA GLU A 135 -12.23 8.79 0.96
C GLU A 135 -11.93 10.19 0.38
N ASN A 136 -10.80 10.34 -0.32
CA ASN A 136 -10.39 11.55 -1.02
C ASN A 136 -10.42 11.40 -2.55
N ASP A 137 -11.22 10.47 -3.09
CA ASP A 137 -11.40 10.23 -4.53
C ASP A 137 -10.09 9.95 -5.28
N ASN A 138 -9.20 9.17 -4.65
CA ASN A 138 -7.89 8.82 -5.22
C ASN A 138 -7.70 7.32 -5.37
N TYR A 139 -6.99 6.92 -6.44
CA TYR A 139 -6.51 5.57 -6.67
C TYR A 139 -5.20 5.31 -5.95
N VAL A 140 -4.98 4.04 -5.59
CA VAL A 140 -3.73 3.56 -5.01
C VAL A 140 -3.16 2.47 -5.89
N ILE A 141 -1.96 2.70 -6.41
CA ILE A 141 -1.15 1.67 -7.06
C ILE A 141 -0.34 1.00 -5.96
N LEU A 142 -0.68 -0.24 -5.65
CA LEU A 142 0.10 -1.08 -4.76
C LEU A 142 1.21 -1.73 -5.58
N ASP A 143 2.42 -1.29 -5.35
CA ASP A 143 3.60 -1.73 -6.07
C ASP A 143 4.40 -2.73 -5.22
N TRP A 144 4.60 -3.95 -5.74
CA TRP A 144 5.54 -4.89 -5.17
C TRP A 144 6.96 -4.47 -5.56
N ASP A 145 7.58 -3.69 -4.67
CA ASP A 145 8.84 -2.98 -4.89
C ASP A 145 10.05 -3.92 -4.83
N TYR A 146 9.99 -5.00 -5.64
CA TYR A 146 11.06 -5.96 -5.81
C TYR A 146 11.90 -5.59 -7.03
N THR A 147 13.23 -5.56 -6.85
CA THR A 147 14.21 -5.38 -7.93
C THR A 147 15.06 -6.64 -8.03
N GLY A 148 15.10 -7.26 -9.20
CA GLY A 148 15.89 -8.48 -9.41
C GLY A 148 15.27 -9.46 -10.39
N ASN A 149 15.93 -10.59 -10.57
CA ASN A 149 15.42 -11.70 -11.37
C ASN A 149 14.47 -12.56 -10.53
N PRO A 150 13.18 -12.61 -10.84
CA PRO A 150 12.23 -13.41 -10.06
C PRO A 150 12.48 -14.92 -10.12
N ILE A 151 13.30 -15.44 -11.05
CA ILE A 151 13.55 -16.86 -11.22
C ILE A 151 14.66 -17.35 -10.27
N ASP A 152 15.77 -16.62 -10.21
CA ASP A 152 17.00 -17.07 -9.52
C ASP A 152 17.52 -16.07 -8.47
N GLY A 153 16.85 -14.91 -8.31
CA GLY A 153 17.25 -13.87 -7.37
C GLY A 153 18.49 -13.07 -7.79
N SER A 154 19.04 -13.29 -8.99
CA SER A 154 20.19 -12.53 -9.45
C SER A 154 19.85 -11.07 -9.70
N GLY A 155 20.79 -10.16 -9.45
CA GLY A 155 20.55 -8.72 -9.57
C GLY A 155 19.63 -8.15 -8.49
N ASP A 156 19.30 -8.95 -7.48
CA ASP A 156 18.48 -8.54 -6.35
C ASP A 156 19.29 -7.63 -5.42
N GLU A 157 18.73 -6.47 -5.13
CA GLU A 157 19.27 -5.55 -4.13
C GLU A 157 18.80 -5.86 -2.71
N MET A 158 18.05 -6.97 -2.52
CA MET A 158 17.44 -7.40 -1.26
C MET A 158 18.03 -8.72 -0.77
N PRO A 159 19.31 -8.76 -0.36
CA PRO A 159 20.03 -10.01 -0.04
C PRO A 159 19.49 -10.76 1.19
N ASP A 160 18.60 -10.13 1.96
CA ASP A 160 18.07 -10.69 3.21
C ASP A 160 16.79 -11.54 3.01
N LEU A 161 16.36 -11.75 1.75
CA LEU A 161 15.25 -12.63 1.43
C LEU A 161 15.78 -14.00 1.00
N ASP A 162 15.65 -14.98 1.89
CA ASP A 162 16.05 -16.38 1.64
C ASP A 162 15.04 -17.16 0.78
N GLU A 163 13.91 -16.55 0.42
CA GLU A 163 12.85 -17.14 -0.38
C GLU A 163 13.14 -17.03 -1.88
N ASN A 164 12.57 -17.98 -2.66
CA ASN A 164 12.51 -17.80 -4.11
C ASN A 164 11.67 -16.57 -4.44
N PRO A 165 12.20 -15.59 -5.20
CA PRO A 165 11.51 -14.31 -5.42
C PRO A 165 10.15 -14.43 -6.08
N LEU A 166 9.99 -15.37 -7.03
CA LEU A 166 8.72 -15.58 -7.72
C LEU A 166 7.67 -16.21 -6.79
N ASP A 167 8.06 -17.20 -6.01
CA ASP A 167 7.16 -17.88 -5.08
C ASP A 167 6.71 -16.91 -3.98
N TYR A 168 7.61 -16.09 -3.47
CA TYR A 168 7.31 -15.09 -2.45
C TYR A 168 6.39 -13.98 -3.02
N SER A 169 6.66 -13.52 -4.25
CA SER A 169 5.78 -12.58 -4.94
C SER A 169 4.38 -13.17 -5.17
N ALA A 170 4.29 -14.46 -5.50
CA ALA A 170 3.02 -15.15 -5.68
C ALA A 170 2.23 -15.26 -4.36
N GLU A 171 2.91 -15.55 -3.25
CA GLU A 171 2.29 -15.57 -1.92
C GLU A 171 1.78 -14.19 -1.52
N PHE A 172 2.61 -13.15 -1.71
CA PHE A 172 2.20 -11.76 -1.48
C PHE A 172 0.93 -11.41 -2.27
N TRP A 173 0.94 -11.66 -3.60
CA TRP A 173 -0.18 -11.29 -4.45
C TRP A 173 -1.46 -12.08 -4.14
N LYS A 174 -1.33 -13.34 -3.74
CA LYS A 174 -2.47 -14.14 -3.28
C LYS A 174 -3.17 -13.46 -2.09
N ASN A 175 -2.39 -13.02 -1.10
CA ASN A 175 -2.91 -12.41 0.12
C ASN A 175 -3.50 -11.03 -0.16
N ILE A 176 -2.78 -10.18 -0.89
CA ILE A 176 -3.20 -8.80 -1.19
C ILE A 176 -4.41 -8.78 -2.14
N ALA A 177 -4.39 -9.62 -3.18
CA ALA A 177 -5.50 -9.68 -4.12
C ALA A 177 -6.78 -10.21 -3.46
N ASP A 178 -6.69 -11.23 -2.62
CA ASP A 178 -7.86 -11.74 -1.88
C ASP A 178 -8.43 -10.67 -0.94
N TYR A 179 -7.57 -9.94 -0.25
CA TYR A 179 -7.97 -8.89 0.68
C TYR A 179 -8.65 -7.70 -0.02
N PHE A 180 -8.07 -7.22 -1.13
CA PHE A 180 -8.54 -6.00 -1.82
C PHE A 180 -9.44 -6.26 -3.04
N LYS A 181 -9.77 -7.50 -3.40
CA LYS A 181 -10.49 -7.86 -4.64
C LYS A 181 -11.77 -7.08 -4.94
N ASN A 182 -12.44 -6.56 -3.93
CA ASN A 182 -13.64 -5.75 -4.07
C ASN A 182 -13.43 -4.26 -3.83
N THR A 183 -12.19 -3.84 -3.58
CA THR A 183 -11.86 -2.43 -3.28
C THR A 183 -11.61 -1.68 -4.60
N PRO A 184 -12.47 -0.70 -4.96
CA PRO A 184 -12.50 -0.17 -6.32
C PRO A 184 -11.32 0.74 -6.67
N ASN A 185 -10.70 1.38 -5.70
CA ASN A 185 -9.61 2.34 -5.90
C ASN A 185 -8.21 1.73 -5.87
N VAL A 186 -8.09 0.39 -5.89
CA VAL A 186 -6.80 -0.31 -5.89
C VAL A 186 -6.42 -0.71 -7.31
N ILE A 187 -5.14 -0.55 -7.63
CA ILE A 187 -4.47 -1.01 -8.85
C ILE A 187 -3.24 -1.80 -8.38
N PHE A 188 -2.93 -2.91 -9.02
CA PHE A 188 -1.79 -3.75 -8.68
C PHE A 188 -0.63 -3.52 -9.64
N GLU A 189 0.58 -3.31 -9.15
CA GLU A 189 1.81 -3.31 -9.94
C GLU A 189 2.64 -4.52 -9.51
N ILE A 190 2.69 -5.53 -10.37
CA ILE A 190 3.06 -6.89 -9.95
C ILE A 190 4.53 -7.07 -9.58
N TYR A 191 5.41 -6.19 -10.06
CA TYR A 191 6.84 -6.24 -9.81
C TYR A 191 7.49 -4.93 -10.26
N ASN A 192 8.27 -4.30 -9.41
CA ASN A 192 8.86 -2.99 -9.71
C ASN A 192 9.86 -3.05 -10.87
N GLU A 193 10.94 -3.79 -10.72
CA GLU A 193 12.06 -3.79 -11.67
C GLU A 193 12.59 -5.20 -11.95
N PRO A 194 11.99 -5.97 -12.86
CA PRO A 194 12.54 -7.24 -13.30
C PRO A 194 13.82 -7.03 -14.11
N VAL A 195 14.88 -7.77 -13.80
CA VAL A 195 16.19 -7.66 -14.46
C VAL A 195 16.83 -9.01 -14.69
N GLY A 196 17.86 -9.07 -15.56
CA GLY A 196 18.69 -10.26 -15.75
C GLY A 196 17.98 -11.43 -16.42
N MET A 197 16.93 -11.17 -17.19
CA MET A 197 16.12 -12.19 -17.88
C MET A 197 15.69 -11.75 -19.28
N SER A 198 15.29 -12.70 -20.09
CA SER A 198 14.70 -12.42 -21.40
C SER A 198 13.22 -12.02 -21.28
N ASP A 199 12.70 -11.34 -22.31
CA ASP A 199 11.28 -10.98 -22.41
C ASP A 199 10.35 -12.19 -22.26
N SER A 200 10.74 -13.34 -22.83
CA SER A 200 9.95 -14.57 -22.75
C SER A 200 9.94 -15.18 -21.35
N GLU A 201 11.00 -15.03 -20.58
CA GLU A 201 11.08 -15.45 -19.18
C GLU A 201 10.25 -14.53 -18.30
N TRP A 202 10.42 -13.22 -18.45
CA TRP A 202 9.60 -12.26 -17.73
C TRP A 202 8.10 -12.44 -18.02
N LYS A 203 7.74 -12.62 -19.30
CA LYS A 203 6.35 -12.88 -19.66
C LYS A 203 5.77 -14.07 -18.90
N ARG A 204 6.48 -15.19 -18.79
CA ARG A 204 6.00 -16.35 -18.02
C ARG A 204 5.84 -16.06 -16.53
N CYS A 205 6.79 -15.32 -15.93
CA CYS A 205 6.68 -14.90 -14.53
C CYS A 205 5.48 -13.97 -14.32
N ALA A 206 5.33 -12.96 -15.16
CA ALA A 206 4.21 -12.02 -15.10
C ALA A 206 2.85 -12.71 -15.28
N GLU A 207 2.72 -13.62 -16.27
CA GLU A 207 1.51 -14.42 -16.47
C GLU A 207 1.18 -15.29 -15.26
N SER A 208 2.19 -15.85 -14.59
CA SER A 208 2.01 -16.61 -13.35
C SER A 208 1.46 -15.72 -12.22
N LEU A 209 2.05 -14.55 -11.98
CA LEU A 209 1.58 -13.61 -10.95
C LEU A 209 0.19 -13.06 -11.26
N ILE A 210 -0.09 -12.73 -12.53
CA ILE A 210 -1.43 -12.34 -12.98
C ILE A 210 -2.44 -13.47 -12.69
N GLY A 211 -2.07 -14.71 -12.98
CA GLY A 211 -2.89 -15.89 -12.68
C GLY A 211 -3.27 -15.96 -11.21
N VAL A 212 -2.30 -15.81 -10.31
CA VAL A 212 -2.54 -15.80 -8.85
C VAL A 212 -3.53 -14.71 -8.44
N ILE A 213 -3.37 -13.49 -8.96
CA ILE A 213 -4.28 -12.37 -8.67
C ILE A 213 -5.70 -12.67 -9.17
N ARG A 214 -5.84 -13.20 -10.38
CA ARG A 214 -7.14 -13.52 -10.97
C ARG A 214 -7.82 -14.71 -10.30
N ASP A 215 -7.06 -15.72 -9.87
CA ASP A 215 -7.56 -16.87 -9.11
C ASP A 215 -8.10 -16.46 -7.72
N ALA A 216 -7.54 -15.42 -7.10
CA ALA A 216 -8.09 -14.80 -5.90
C ALA A 216 -9.44 -14.08 -6.14
N GLY A 217 -9.87 -13.91 -7.40
CA GLY A 217 -11.11 -13.24 -7.79
C GLY A 217 -10.98 -11.74 -8.03
N ALA A 218 -9.79 -11.18 -7.93
CA ALA A 218 -9.54 -9.76 -8.14
C ALA A 218 -9.63 -9.37 -9.62
N LYS A 219 -10.29 -8.23 -9.91
CA LYS A 219 -10.54 -7.70 -11.27
C LYS A 219 -9.86 -6.37 -11.55
N GLN A 220 -9.17 -5.83 -10.58
CA GLN A 220 -8.47 -4.55 -10.68
C GLN A 220 -7.49 -4.53 -11.85
N LEU A 221 -7.17 -3.33 -12.33
CA LEU A 221 -6.07 -3.16 -13.28
C LEU A 221 -4.78 -3.71 -12.70
N ILE A 222 -3.98 -4.31 -13.59
CA ILE A 222 -2.64 -4.79 -13.28
C ILE A 222 -1.67 -4.02 -14.16
N ILE A 223 -0.67 -3.43 -13.52
CA ILE A 223 0.49 -2.82 -14.18
C ILE A 223 1.58 -3.88 -14.22
N VAL A 224 2.16 -4.04 -15.38
CA VAL A 224 3.29 -4.94 -15.62
C VAL A 224 4.42 -4.12 -16.21
N GLY A 225 5.49 -3.98 -15.44
CA GLY A 225 6.70 -3.30 -15.88
C GLY A 225 7.50 -4.12 -16.93
N SER A 226 8.42 -3.53 -17.78
CA SER A 226 9.27 -4.26 -18.73
C SER A 226 10.51 -4.87 -18.05
N PRO A 227 11.11 -5.95 -18.58
CA PRO A 227 12.43 -6.34 -18.14
C PRO A 227 13.44 -5.21 -18.34
N ASP A 228 14.64 -5.39 -17.81
CA ASP A 228 15.72 -4.40 -17.88
C ASP A 228 15.33 -3.06 -17.21
N TYR A 229 14.92 -3.13 -15.92
CA TYR A 229 14.54 -1.97 -15.09
C TYR A 229 13.42 -1.12 -15.71
N CYS A 230 12.49 -1.72 -16.43
CA CYS A 230 11.40 -1.03 -17.13
C CYS A 230 11.87 -0.06 -18.22
N TYR A 231 13.11 -0.17 -18.74
CA TYR A 231 13.64 0.71 -19.79
C TYR A 231 13.28 0.29 -21.21
N ASP A 232 12.84 -0.94 -21.43
CA ASP A 232 12.43 -1.39 -22.76
C ASP A 232 10.90 -1.36 -22.97
N PRO A 233 10.35 -0.31 -23.56
CA PRO A 233 8.91 -0.23 -23.81
C PRO A 233 8.45 -1.09 -25.00
N VAL A 234 9.35 -1.67 -25.78
CA VAL A 234 9.00 -2.39 -27.03
C VAL A 234 8.56 -3.82 -26.74
N SER A 235 9.10 -4.46 -25.71
CA SER A 235 8.77 -5.83 -25.33
C SER A 235 7.31 -6.05 -24.93
N TYR A 236 6.57 -4.98 -24.58
CA TYR A 236 5.17 -5.03 -24.14
C TYR A 236 4.11 -5.05 -25.20
N THR A 237 4.42 -4.68 -26.43
CA THR A 237 3.42 -4.68 -27.51
C THR A 237 2.84 -6.07 -27.78
N HIS A 238 3.33 -7.11 -27.14
CA HIS A 238 2.97 -8.50 -27.33
C HIS A 238 2.38 -9.23 -26.09
N LEU A 239 2.31 -8.57 -24.93
CA LEU A 239 1.61 -9.12 -23.77
C LEU A 239 0.10 -8.88 -23.93
N ARG A 240 -0.65 -9.94 -24.21
CA ARG A 240 -2.12 -9.93 -24.12
C ARG A 240 -2.47 -10.42 -22.69
N ALA A 241 -2.98 -9.52 -21.87
CA ALA A 241 -3.62 -9.87 -20.60
C ALA A 241 -4.97 -10.54 -20.84
#